data_47716318eb01484db69e61ef99f98618
#
_entry.id   47716318eb01484db69e61ef99f98618
#
_cell.length_a   1.000
_cell.length_b   1.000
_cell.length_c   1.000
_cell.angle_alpha   90.00
_cell.angle_beta   90.00
_cell.angle_gamma   90.00
#
_symmetry.space_group_name_H-M   'P 1'
#
loop_
_entity.id
_entity.type
_entity.pdbx_description
1 polymer ?
#
loop_
_entity_poly.entity_id
_entity_poly.type
_entity_poly.pdbx_seq_one_letter_code
_entity_poly.pdbx_strand_id
1 'polypeptide(L)'
;MHRATIDSMPSESYSETITVPAAVRFPVELEPPDGFSPDDPASWPRIPGRLEYVGGKLLYMPPCGDVQQQVTVSVVGVLDRWLDDHAGFVVGGNEAGMLFGRDVRGAEAAVWPRAVLGPRTGGYVCVPPLLAVEVAGREENEAALRAKAEWYLAHGVHVVWIVLPTVREVVVVTPTGERRYGSRDTIDEHPELPGLAPSVERFFRQL
;
A
#
# COMPACT_ATOMS: atom_id res chain seq x y z
N MET A 1 7.03 -52.75 25.38
CA MET A 1 7.94 -51.67 24.99
C MET A 1 7.97 -51.62 23.47
N HIS A 2 7.13 -50.76 22.86
CA HIS A 2 7.18 -50.50 21.42
C HIS A 2 7.77 -49.12 21.21
N ARG A 3 8.95 -49.06 20.62
CA ARG A 3 9.58 -47.84 20.16
C ARG A 3 8.96 -47.51 18.79
N ALA A 4 8.23 -46.43 18.69
CA ALA A 4 7.83 -45.83 17.43
C ALA A 4 9.02 -45.05 16.89
N THR A 5 9.55 -45.44 15.74
CA THR A 5 10.54 -44.72 14.96
C THR A 5 9.77 -43.64 14.17
N ILE A 6 10.00 -42.38 14.46
CA ILE A 6 9.50 -41.29 13.62
C ILE A 6 10.49 -41.14 12.48
N ASP A 7 10.08 -41.58 11.30
CA ASP A 7 10.82 -41.38 10.06
C ASP A 7 10.76 -39.86 9.72
N SER A 8 11.89 -39.19 9.83
CA SER A 8 12.03 -37.82 9.42
C SER A 8 12.06 -37.73 7.91
N MET A 9 10.98 -37.23 7.32
CA MET A 9 10.97 -36.81 5.93
C MET A 9 12.05 -35.75 5.71
N PRO A 10 12.89 -35.86 4.67
CA PRO A 10 13.80 -34.79 4.34
C PRO A 10 13.01 -33.58 3.88
N SER A 11 13.18 -32.46 4.57
CA SER A 11 12.71 -31.16 4.08
C SER A 11 13.57 -30.80 2.86
N GLU A 12 13.04 -31.02 1.66
CA GLU A 12 13.60 -30.41 0.46
C GLU A 12 13.49 -28.90 0.60
N SER A 13 14.56 -28.27 1.04
CA SER A 13 14.70 -26.81 0.98
C SER A 13 14.97 -26.47 -0.48
N TYR A 14 13.94 -26.12 -1.23
CA TYR A 14 14.10 -25.45 -2.51
C TYR A 14 14.63 -24.04 -2.25
N SER A 15 15.93 -23.89 -2.18
CA SER A 15 16.56 -22.58 -2.27
C SER A 15 16.88 -22.33 -3.73
N GLU A 16 15.90 -21.89 -4.50
CA GLU A 16 16.16 -21.33 -5.80
C GLU A 16 16.77 -19.96 -5.62
N THR A 17 18.08 -19.85 -5.87
CA THR A 17 18.76 -18.55 -5.86
C THR A 17 18.52 -17.89 -7.22
N ILE A 18 17.69 -16.85 -7.25
CA ILE A 18 17.52 -16.00 -8.42
C ILE A 18 18.62 -14.95 -8.39
N THR A 19 19.53 -14.98 -9.37
CA THR A 19 20.50 -13.90 -9.57
C THR A 19 19.79 -12.74 -10.29
N VAL A 20 19.49 -11.67 -9.56
CA VAL A 20 18.87 -10.47 -10.09
C VAL A 20 19.99 -9.55 -10.64
N PRO A 21 19.91 -9.08 -11.93
CA PRO A 21 20.87 -8.13 -12.46
C PRO A 21 20.93 -6.83 -11.63
N ALA A 22 22.09 -6.19 -11.55
CA ALA A 22 22.29 -4.95 -10.79
C ALA A 22 21.43 -3.75 -11.23
N ALA A 23 20.67 -3.87 -12.34
CA ALA A 23 19.82 -2.84 -12.92
C ALA A 23 18.34 -3.27 -12.99
N VAL A 24 17.82 -3.94 -11.98
CA VAL A 24 16.39 -4.27 -11.91
C VAL A 24 15.58 -3.03 -11.57
N ARG A 25 14.53 -2.78 -12.34
CA ARG A 25 13.53 -1.76 -12.02
C ARG A 25 12.35 -2.42 -11.31
N PHE A 26 11.85 -1.79 -10.29
CA PHE A 26 10.68 -2.24 -9.56
C PHE A 26 9.41 -1.49 -10.01
N PRO A 27 8.25 -2.13 -9.95
CA PRO A 27 8.03 -3.52 -9.57
C PRO A 27 8.55 -4.53 -10.60
N VAL A 28 8.98 -5.72 -10.13
CA VAL A 28 9.27 -6.86 -11.02
C VAL A 28 7.96 -7.61 -11.28
N GLU A 29 7.63 -7.80 -12.56
CA GLU A 29 6.48 -8.58 -12.96
C GLU A 29 6.81 -10.08 -12.94
N LEU A 30 5.97 -10.86 -12.26
CA LEU A 30 6.08 -12.30 -12.14
C LEU A 30 4.80 -12.98 -12.61
N GLU A 31 4.92 -14.17 -13.19
CA GLU A 31 3.75 -15.01 -13.47
C GLU A 31 3.21 -15.60 -12.16
N PRO A 32 1.89 -15.60 -11.96
CA PRO A 32 1.31 -16.31 -10.83
C PRO A 32 1.60 -17.82 -10.89
N PRO A 33 1.89 -18.46 -9.75
CA PRO A 33 2.09 -19.91 -9.73
C PRO A 33 0.78 -20.67 -9.99
N ASP A 34 0.90 -21.97 -10.31
CA ASP A 34 -0.25 -22.85 -10.47
C ASP A 34 -1.10 -22.87 -9.19
N GLY A 35 -2.42 -22.78 -9.36
CA GLY A 35 -3.37 -22.75 -8.23
C GLY A 35 -3.49 -21.40 -7.52
N PHE A 36 -2.84 -20.34 -8.01
CA PHE A 36 -2.98 -18.99 -7.46
C PHE A 36 -4.40 -18.44 -7.62
N SER A 37 -4.93 -17.85 -6.57
CA SER A 37 -6.19 -17.08 -6.57
C SER A 37 -5.99 -15.77 -5.82
N PRO A 38 -6.23 -14.59 -6.44
CA PRO A 38 -5.95 -13.31 -5.82
C PRO A 38 -6.78 -13.04 -4.57
N ASP A 39 -7.98 -13.63 -4.46
CA ASP A 39 -8.90 -13.52 -3.32
C ASP A 39 -8.62 -14.51 -2.19
N ASP A 40 -7.71 -15.49 -2.42
CA ASP A 40 -7.25 -16.42 -1.40
C ASP A 40 -5.83 -16.09 -0.93
N PRO A 41 -5.65 -15.42 0.21
CA PRO A 41 -4.32 -15.11 0.74
C PRO A 41 -3.42 -16.32 0.99
N ALA A 42 -3.99 -17.51 1.15
CA ALA A 42 -3.21 -18.74 1.36
C ALA A 42 -2.51 -19.21 0.07
N SER A 43 -3.01 -18.83 -1.10
CA SER A 43 -2.43 -19.17 -2.41
C SER A 43 -1.26 -18.24 -2.81
N TRP A 44 -1.05 -17.14 -2.08
CA TRP A 44 -0.01 -16.17 -2.40
C TRP A 44 1.39 -16.70 -2.09
N PRO A 45 2.38 -16.48 -2.98
CA PRO A 45 3.78 -16.83 -2.70
C PRO A 45 4.29 -16.17 -1.41
N ARG A 46 5.00 -16.94 -0.59
CA ARG A 46 5.62 -16.43 0.64
C ARG A 46 7.06 -16.03 0.35
N ILE A 47 7.27 -14.76 0.08
CA ILE A 47 8.58 -14.18 -0.22
C ILE A 47 8.86 -12.97 0.68
N PRO A 48 10.12 -12.65 0.96
CA PRO A 48 10.46 -11.37 1.59
C PRO A 48 10.11 -10.21 0.66
N GLY A 49 9.32 -9.24 1.15
CA GLY A 49 8.88 -8.10 0.35
C GLY A 49 7.36 -8.05 0.19
N ARG A 50 6.92 -7.28 -0.78
CA ARG A 50 5.50 -7.04 -1.06
C ARG A 50 5.11 -7.63 -2.41
N LEU A 51 3.90 -8.14 -2.49
CA LEU A 51 3.27 -8.56 -3.73
C LEU A 51 1.95 -7.83 -3.91
N GLU A 52 1.74 -7.32 -5.11
CA GLU A 52 0.43 -6.90 -5.60
C GLU A 52 0.06 -7.80 -6.78
N TYR A 53 -1.23 -7.91 -7.09
CA TYR A 53 -1.69 -8.63 -8.27
C TYR A 53 -2.53 -7.72 -9.14
N VAL A 54 -2.05 -7.41 -10.33
CA VAL A 54 -2.68 -6.43 -11.23
C VAL A 54 -2.59 -6.91 -12.67
N GLY A 55 -3.71 -6.91 -13.38
CA GLY A 55 -3.75 -7.25 -14.79
C GLY A 55 -3.23 -8.66 -15.11
N GLY A 56 -3.39 -9.61 -14.19
CA GLY A 56 -2.93 -10.99 -14.38
C GLY A 56 -1.48 -11.26 -13.97
N LYS A 57 -0.75 -10.28 -13.44
CA LYS A 57 0.65 -10.39 -13.01
C LYS A 57 0.82 -10.15 -11.52
N LEU A 58 1.76 -10.85 -10.90
CA LEU A 58 2.24 -10.52 -9.57
C LEU A 58 3.34 -9.45 -9.71
N LEU A 59 3.17 -8.35 -9.01
CA LEU A 59 4.11 -7.24 -8.96
C LEU A 59 4.91 -7.32 -7.66
N TYR A 60 6.18 -7.69 -7.77
CA TYR A 60 7.07 -7.79 -6.62
C TYR A 60 7.79 -6.48 -6.33
N MET A 61 7.76 -6.08 -5.06
CA MET A 61 8.52 -4.97 -4.49
C MET A 61 9.38 -5.49 -3.32
N PRO A 62 10.64 -5.02 -3.18
CA PRO A 62 11.46 -5.37 -2.03
C PRO A 62 10.88 -4.80 -0.74
N PRO A 63 11.36 -5.24 0.44
CA PRO A 63 11.01 -4.60 1.70
C PRO A 63 11.29 -3.09 1.68
N CYS A 64 10.42 -2.31 2.30
CA CYS A 64 10.56 -0.85 2.35
C CYS A 64 11.79 -0.42 3.17
N GLY A 65 12.45 0.67 2.72
CA GLY A 65 13.57 1.29 3.41
C GLY A 65 13.14 2.09 4.66
N ASP A 66 14.12 2.50 5.45
CA ASP A 66 13.92 3.24 6.71
C ASP A 66 13.19 4.57 6.54
N VAL A 67 13.55 5.35 5.52
CA VAL A 67 12.90 6.63 5.20
C VAL A 67 11.41 6.43 4.90
N GLN A 68 11.07 5.46 4.05
CA GLN A 68 9.68 5.15 3.72
C GLN A 68 8.89 4.74 4.96
N GLN A 69 9.46 3.86 5.82
CA GLN A 69 8.84 3.44 7.07
C GLN A 69 8.54 4.62 8.00
N GLN A 70 9.51 5.52 8.21
CA GLN A 70 9.37 6.67 9.10
C GLN A 70 8.32 7.67 8.61
N VAL A 71 8.27 7.92 7.30
CA VAL A 71 7.27 8.78 6.70
C VAL A 71 5.89 8.14 6.75
N THR A 72 5.77 6.85 6.44
CA THR A 72 4.49 6.12 6.55
C THR A 72 3.92 6.17 7.98
N VAL A 73 4.76 5.96 9.01
CA VAL A 73 4.34 6.10 10.41
C VAL A 73 3.86 7.52 10.71
N SER A 74 4.52 8.54 10.17
CA SER A 74 4.12 9.94 10.36
C SER A 74 2.79 10.24 9.68
N VAL A 75 2.56 9.74 8.46
CA VAL A 75 1.29 9.84 7.72
C VAL A 75 0.17 9.17 8.50
N VAL A 76 0.34 7.91 8.89
CA VAL A 76 -0.66 7.17 9.68
C VAL A 76 -0.98 7.91 10.98
N GLY A 77 0.03 8.43 11.68
CA GLY A 77 -0.17 9.22 12.90
C GLY A 77 -0.88 10.55 12.69
N VAL A 78 -0.85 11.14 11.50
CA VAL A 78 -1.67 12.31 11.13
C VAL A 78 -3.13 11.89 10.95
N LEU A 79 -3.36 10.81 10.20
CA LEU A 79 -4.70 10.27 9.94
C LEU A 79 -5.37 9.75 11.22
N ASP A 80 -4.62 9.09 12.09
CA ASP A 80 -5.11 8.56 13.37
C ASP A 80 -5.58 9.69 14.30
N ARG A 81 -4.80 10.76 14.44
CA ARG A 81 -5.24 11.93 15.21
C ARG A 81 -6.46 12.64 14.62
N TRP A 82 -6.60 12.65 13.30
CA TRP A 82 -7.79 13.19 12.68
C TRP A 82 -9.05 12.39 13.02
N LEU A 83 -8.92 11.08 13.26
CA LEU A 83 -10.03 10.21 13.69
C LEU A 83 -10.57 10.58 15.08
N ASP A 84 -9.80 11.24 15.95
CA ASP A 84 -10.25 11.62 17.30
C ASP A 84 -11.56 12.41 17.24
N ASP A 85 -11.70 13.27 16.22
CA ASP A 85 -12.90 14.08 15.98
C ASP A 85 -13.80 13.53 14.85
N HIS A 86 -13.42 12.42 14.22
CA HIS A 86 -14.05 11.89 13.00
C HIS A 86 -14.34 10.39 13.08
N ALA A 87 -15.08 9.97 14.13
CA ALA A 87 -15.42 8.56 14.39
C ALA A 87 -16.22 7.85 13.26
N GLY A 88 -16.76 8.62 12.31
CA GLY A 88 -17.43 8.12 11.11
C GLY A 88 -16.48 7.49 10.07
N PHE A 89 -15.17 7.56 10.28
CA PHE A 89 -14.17 7.03 9.38
C PHE A 89 -13.35 5.89 10.00
N VAL A 90 -12.57 5.22 9.15
CA VAL A 90 -11.62 4.17 9.52
C VAL A 90 -10.35 4.39 8.73
N VAL A 91 -9.22 4.31 9.39
CA VAL A 91 -7.89 4.34 8.78
C VAL A 91 -7.32 2.93 8.72
N GLY A 92 -6.82 2.53 7.57
CA GLY A 92 -5.98 1.36 7.37
C GLY A 92 -4.54 1.81 7.12
N GLY A 93 -3.59 1.02 7.54
CA GLY A 93 -2.17 1.21 7.29
C GLY A 93 -1.49 -0.13 7.06
N ASN A 94 -0.15 -0.14 7.04
CA ASN A 94 0.62 -1.35 6.83
C ASN A 94 0.22 -2.08 5.54
N GLU A 95 0.32 -1.36 4.42
CA GLU A 95 -0.10 -1.88 3.11
C GLU A 95 -1.59 -2.27 3.12
N ALA A 96 -2.45 -1.29 3.36
CA ALA A 96 -3.90 -1.47 3.41
C ALA A 96 -4.41 -2.21 2.16
N GLY A 97 -4.54 -3.53 2.28
CA GLY A 97 -4.82 -4.42 1.15
C GLY A 97 -6.25 -4.29 0.64
N MET A 98 -6.38 -4.04 -0.65
CA MET A 98 -7.63 -3.83 -1.36
C MET A 98 -7.77 -4.79 -2.53
N LEU A 99 -8.96 -5.37 -2.69
CA LEU A 99 -9.31 -6.23 -3.82
C LEU A 99 -10.41 -5.56 -4.65
N PHE A 100 -10.10 -5.17 -5.88
CA PHE A 100 -11.04 -4.57 -6.82
C PHE A 100 -11.14 -5.44 -8.08
N GLY A 101 -12.29 -6.08 -8.26
CA GLY A 101 -12.46 -7.10 -9.30
C GLY A 101 -11.54 -8.30 -9.02
N ARG A 102 -10.46 -8.43 -9.79
CA ARG A 102 -9.42 -9.44 -9.57
C ARG A 102 -8.08 -8.85 -9.15
N ASP A 103 -7.95 -7.54 -9.17
CA ASP A 103 -6.70 -6.86 -8.85
C ASP A 103 -6.59 -6.62 -7.34
N VAL A 104 -5.39 -6.88 -6.79
CA VAL A 104 -5.07 -6.67 -5.38
C VAL A 104 -3.90 -5.71 -5.28
N ARG A 105 -4.14 -4.58 -4.60
CA ARG A 105 -3.11 -3.60 -4.27
C ARG A 105 -3.14 -3.23 -2.78
N GLY A 106 -2.00 -2.77 -2.28
CA GLY A 106 -1.87 -2.20 -0.95
C GLY A 106 -1.41 -0.75 -1.01
N ALA A 107 -2.14 0.16 -0.32
CA ALA A 107 -1.68 1.51 -0.07
C ALA A 107 -0.96 1.59 1.27
N GLU A 108 0.03 2.47 1.41
CA GLU A 108 0.73 2.69 2.69
C GLU A 108 -0.25 3.14 3.80
N ALA A 109 -1.28 3.91 3.44
CA ALA A 109 -2.42 4.21 4.28
C ALA A 109 -3.67 4.45 3.43
N ALA A 110 -4.85 4.22 4.02
CA ALA A 110 -6.11 4.50 3.35
C ALA A 110 -7.19 4.89 4.35
N VAL A 111 -8.19 5.68 3.90
CA VAL A 111 -9.31 6.15 4.72
C VAL A 111 -10.64 5.75 4.08
N TRP A 112 -11.50 5.09 4.84
CA TRP A 112 -12.84 4.71 4.43
C TRP A 112 -13.90 5.35 5.33
N PRO A 113 -15.10 5.69 4.80
CA PRO A 113 -16.26 5.88 5.64
C PRO A 113 -16.59 4.56 6.35
N ARG A 114 -16.79 4.59 7.65
CA ARG A 114 -17.12 3.39 8.45
C ARG A 114 -18.38 2.69 7.94
N ALA A 115 -19.34 3.47 7.45
CA ALA A 115 -20.63 2.97 7.00
C ALA A 115 -20.58 2.05 5.78
N VAL A 116 -19.52 2.16 4.94
CA VAL A 116 -19.38 1.32 3.74
C VAL A 116 -18.59 0.04 3.99
N LEU A 117 -17.90 -0.04 5.13
CA LEU A 117 -17.16 -1.24 5.52
C LEU A 117 -18.13 -2.27 6.11
N GLY A 118 -18.19 -3.44 5.52
CA GLY A 118 -18.91 -4.59 6.07
C GLY A 118 -18.25 -5.17 7.33
N PRO A 119 -18.69 -6.32 7.80
CA PRO A 119 -18.06 -7.06 8.89
C PRO A 119 -16.57 -7.33 8.55
N ARG A 120 -15.72 -7.24 9.58
CA ARG A 120 -14.30 -7.55 9.42
C ARG A 120 -14.10 -9.05 9.22
N THR A 121 -13.48 -9.44 8.11
CA THR A 121 -13.25 -10.84 7.74
C THR A 121 -11.80 -11.27 7.93
N GLY A 122 -10.88 -10.32 8.15
CA GLY A 122 -9.44 -10.57 8.16
C GLY A 122 -8.81 -10.65 6.76
N GLY A 123 -9.62 -10.50 5.70
CA GLY A 123 -9.17 -10.45 4.30
C GLY A 123 -9.03 -9.02 3.77
N TYR A 124 -8.98 -8.91 2.45
CA TYR A 124 -8.90 -7.63 1.75
C TYR A 124 -10.17 -6.78 1.91
N VAL A 125 -10.01 -5.46 1.86
CA VAL A 125 -11.15 -4.55 1.76
C VAL A 125 -11.59 -4.49 0.30
N CYS A 126 -12.87 -4.78 0.03
CA CYS A 126 -13.42 -4.86 -1.32
C CYS A 126 -14.19 -3.61 -1.75
N VAL A 127 -14.10 -2.53 -0.96
CA VAL A 127 -14.71 -1.23 -1.28
C VAL A 127 -13.61 -0.17 -1.40
N PRO A 128 -13.67 0.74 -2.38
CA PRO A 128 -12.65 1.77 -2.54
C PRO A 128 -12.65 2.72 -1.33
N PRO A 129 -11.46 3.16 -0.88
CA PRO A 129 -11.34 4.22 0.12
C PRO A 129 -11.67 5.58 -0.50
N LEU A 130 -11.96 6.56 0.34
CA LEU A 130 -11.98 7.96 -0.08
C LEU A 130 -10.57 8.47 -0.35
N LEU A 131 -9.62 8.11 0.49
CA LEU A 131 -8.22 8.48 0.37
C LEU A 131 -7.35 7.22 0.32
N ALA A 132 -6.45 7.15 -0.66
CA ALA A 132 -5.28 6.26 -0.65
C ALA A 132 -4.00 7.10 -0.54
N VAL A 133 -3.03 6.63 0.22
CA VAL A 133 -1.73 7.30 0.38
C VAL A 133 -0.62 6.35 -0.04
N GLU A 134 0.22 6.82 -0.94
CA GLU A 134 1.44 6.16 -1.38
C GLU A 134 2.64 6.96 -0.91
N VAL A 135 3.63 6.30 -0.35
CA VAL A 135 4.89 6.91 0.08
C VAL A 135 6.01 6.37 -0.79
N ALA A 136 6.69 7.24 -1.52
CA ALA A 136 7.78 6.83 -2.40
C ALA A 136 8.89 6.12 -1.64
N GLY A 137 9.20 4.90 -2.05
CA GLY A 137 10.40 4.18 -1.67
C GLY A 137 11.62 4.63 -2.49
N ARG A 138 12.79 4.13 -2.11
CA ARG A 138 14.05 4.46 -2.79
C ARG A 138 14.06 4.07 -4.27
N GLU A 139 13.43 2.95 -4.59
CA GLU A 139 13.42 2.37 -5.94
C GLU A 139 12.20 2.81 -6.78
N GLU A 140 11.28 3.57 -6.19
CA GLU A 140 10.07 4.04 -6.85
C GLU A 140 10.26 5.46 -7.39
N ASN A 141 9.92 5.65 -8.65
CA ASN A 141 9.89 6.98 -9.24
C ASN A 141 8.46 7.57 -9.21
N GLU A 142 8.38 8.88 -9.29
CA GLU A 142 7.11 9.60 -9.26
C GLU A 142 6.15 9.16 -10.38
N ALA A 143 6.67 8.79 -11.56
CA ALA A 143 5.83 8.36 -12.69
C ALA A 143 5.12 7.03 -12.39
N ALA A 144 5.80 6.08 -11.73
CA ALA A 144 5.18 4.82 -11.31
C ALA A 144 4.10 5.05 -10.26
N LEU A 145 4.32 5.96 -9.30
CA LEU A 145 3.31 6.31 -8.29
C LEU A 145 2.12 7.04 -8.90
N ARG A 146 2.32 7.86 -9.94
CA ARG A 146 1.21 8.47 -10.69
C ARG A 146 0.37 7.42 -11.42
N ALA A 147 1.01 6.45 -12.08
CA ALA A 147 0.28 5.34 -12.70
C ALA A 147 -0.52 4.52 -11.67
N LYS A 148 0.03 4.36 -10.46
CA LYS A 148 -0.67 3.72 -9.34
C LYS A 148 -1.85 4.57 -8.86
N ALA A 149 -1.68 5.90 -8.79
CA ALA A 149 -2.76 6.82 -8.44
C ALA A 149 -3.88 6.82 -9.48
N GLU A 150 -3.55 6.82 -10.76
CA GLU A 150 -4.53 6.69 -11.86
C GLU A 150 -5.33 5.38 -11.74
N TRP A 151 -4.65 4.28 -11.40
CA TRP A 151 -5.32 3.01 -11.16
C TRP A 151 -6.29 3.10 -9.98
N TYR A 152 -5.93 3.71 -8.85
CA TYR A 152 -6.82 3.92 -7.71
C TYR A 152 -8.06 4.74 -8.09
N LEU A 153 -7.86 5.87 -8.78
CA LEU A 153 -8.96 6.72 -9.22
C LEU A 153 -9.91 5.99 -10.17
N ALA A 154 -9.38 5.18 -11.11
CA ALA A 154 -10.17 4.36 -12.02
C ALA A 154 -11.01 3.30 -11.29
N HIS A 155 -10.62 2.90 -10.08
CA HIS A 155 -11.34 1.95 -9.24
C HIS A 155 -12.22 2.61 -8.15
N GLY A 156 -12.44 3.93 -8.26
CA GLY A 156 -13.39 4.65 -7.41
C GLY A 156 -12.80 5.23 -6.13
N VAL A 157 -11.49 5.30 -6.00
CA VAL A 157 -10.84 6.14 -4.97
C VAL A 157 -11.02 7.60 -5.35
N HIS A 158 -11.34 8.48 -4.38
CA HIS A 158 -11.66 9.87 -4.66
C HIS A 158 -10.44 10.77 -4.66
N VAL A 159 -9.47 10.49 -3.81
CA VAL A 159 -8.24 11.26 -3.71
C VAL A 159 -7.05 10.36 -3.40
N VAL A 160 -5.92 10.63 -4.03
CA VAL A 160 -4.66 9.93 -3.78
C VAL A 160 -3.60 10.93 -3.35
N TRP A 161 -2.93 10.67 -2.24
CA TRP A 161 -1.73 11.41 -1.84
C TRP A 161 -0.49 10.62 -2.24
N ILE A 162 0.38 11.22 -3.04
CA ILE A 162 1.71 10.72 -3.35
C ILE A 162 2.70 11.51 -2.50
N VAL A 163 3.26 10.88 -1.49
CA VAL A 163 4.23 11.49 -0.57
C VAL A 163 5.64 11.20 -1.08
N LEU A 164 6.43 12.26 -1.29
CA LEU A 164 7.75 12.23 -1.90
C LEU A 164 8.83 12.63 -0.87
N PRO A 165 9.41 11.68 -0.11
CA PRO A 165 10.34 11.99 0.99
C PRO A 165 11.58 12.74 0.55
N THR A 166 12.16 12.41 -0.61
CA THR A 166 13.41 12.98 -1.11
C THR A 166 13.32 14.49 -1.32
N VAL A 167 12.17 14.99 -1.77
CA VAL A 167 11.91 16.41 -2.03
C VAL A 167 11.03 17.07 -0.97
N ARG A 168 10.53 16.28 0.00
CA ARG A 168 9.60 16.71 1.06
C ARG A 168 8.35 17.39 0.51
N GLU A 169 7.73 16.74 -0.45
CA GLU A 169 6.52 17.22 -1.13
C GLU A 169 5.41 16.17 -1.09
N VAL A 170 4.18 16.64 -1.29
CA VAL A 170 3.00 15.79 -1.50
C VAL A 170 2.31 16.22 -2.78
N VAL A 171 1.99 15.25 -3.64
CA VAL A 171 1.12 15.46 -4.78
C VAL A 171 -0.24 14.87 -4.44
N VAL A 172 -1.26 15.71 -4.44
CA VAL A 172 -2.66 15.31 -4.28
C VAL A 172 -3.26 15.15 -5.66
N VAL A 173 -3.74 13.95 -5.98
CA VAL A 173 -4.33 13.60 -7.28
C VAL A 173 -5.81 13.29 -7.08
N THR A 174 -6.66 13.89 -7.91
CA THR A 174 -8.11 13.69 -7.93
C THR A 174 -8.58 13.46 -9.36
N PRO A 175 -9.83 13.01 -9.60
CA PRO A 175 -10.36 12.90 -10.95
C PRO A 175 -10.39 14.22 -11.74
N THR A 176 -10.34 15.37 -11.07
CA THR A 176 -10.40 16.70 -11.69
C THR A 176 -9.02 17.33 -11.93
N GLY A 177 -7.96 16.71 -11.47
CA GLY A 177 -6.58 17.19 -11.64
C GLY A 177 -5.71 16.90 -10.43
N GLU A 178 -4.53 17.54 -10.42
CA GLU A 178 -3.56 17.37 -9.35
C GLU A 178 -3.08 18.71 -8.80
N ARG A 179 -2.62 18.68 -7.56
CA ARG A 179 -1.93 19.80 -6.90
C ARG A 179 -0.74 19.31 -6.11
N ARG A 180 0.37 20.05 -6.21
CA ARG A 180 1.61 19.78 -5.47
C ARG A 180 1.74 20.75 -4.29
N TYR A 181 2.17 20.21 -3.15
CA TYR A 181 2.37 20.92 -1.90
C TYR A 181 3.80 20.69 -1.41
N GLY A 182 4.51 21.77 -1.14
CA GLY A 182 5.84 21.74 -0.53
C GLY A 182 5.78 21.64 1.00
N SER A 183 6.94 21.48 1.62
CA SER A 183 7.06 21.24 3.06
C SER A 183 6.43 22.32 3.95
N ARG A 184 6.29 23.57 3.46
CA ARG A 184 5.68 24.70 4.21
C ARG A 184 4.18 24.84 3.98
N ASP A 185 3.62 24.05 3.07
CA ASP A 185 2.22 24.15 2.70
C ASP A 185 1.34 23.30 3.65
N THR A 186 0.07 23.63 3.62
CA THR A 186 -1.01 22.83 4.20
C THR A 186 -1.80 22.21 3.05
N ILE A 187 -2.06 20.92 3.10
CA ILE A 187 -2.89 20.25 2.10
C ILE A 187 -4.31 20.77 2.21
N ASP A 188 -4.91 21.12 1.07
CA ASP A 188 -6.29 21.57 1.04
C ASP A 188 -7.25 20.45 1.50
N GLU A 189 -8.26 20.84 2.22
CA GLU A 189 -9.34 19.93 2.66
C GLU A 189 -10.10 19.39 1.45
N HIS A 190 -10.31 18.09 1.43
CA HIS A 190 -11.22 17.46 0.46
C HIS A 190 -12.65 17.45 1.03
N PRO A 191 -13.70 17.78 0.25
CA PRO A 191 -15.08 17.88 0.77
C PRO A 191 -15.59 16.64 1.50
N GLU A 192 -15.10 15.45 1.14
CA GLU A 192 -15.49 14.18 1.77
C GLU A 192 -14.61 13.78 2.95
N LEU A 193 -13.57 14.56 3.26
CA LEU A 193 -12.63 14.36 4.37
C LEU A 193 -12.56 15.64 5.21
N PRO A 194 -13.67 16.05 5.84
CA PRO A 194 -13.77 17.33 6.53
C PRO A 194 -12.72 17.46 7.63
N GLY A 195 -12.07 18.62 7.70
CA GLY A 195 -11.01 18.91 8.67
C GLY A 195 -9.68 18.21 8.42
N LEU A 196 -9.55 17.37 7.38
CA LEU A 196 -8.29 16.74 7.03
C LEU A 196 -7.43 17.67 6.15
N ALA A 197 -6.80 18.64 6.80
CA ALA A 197 -5.92 19.63 6.19
C ALA A 197 -4.55 19.67 6.90
N PRO A 198 -3.73 18.61 6.76
CA PRO A 198 -2.46 18.53 7.47
C PRO A 198 -1.39 19.43 6.86
N SER A 199 -0.53 20.01 7.70
CA SER A 199 0.73 20.59 7.25
C SER A 199 1.64 19.47 6.70
N VAL A 200 2.20 19.67 5.50
CA VAL A 200 3.09 18.73 4.81
C VAL A 200 4.33 18.39 5.66
N GLU A 201 4.86 19.37 6.42
CA GLU A 201 6.01 19.17 7.32
C GLU A 201 5.78 18.02 8.31
N ARG A 202 4.53 17.79 8.74
CA ARG A 202 4.21 16.71 9.69
C ARG A 202 4.54 15.32 9.17
N PHE A 203 4.51 15.12 7.86
CA PHE A 203 4.85 13.83 7.26
C PHE A 203 6.35 13.54 7.34
N PHE A 204 7.18 14.57 7.36
CA PHE A 204 8.64 14.48 7.31
C PHE A 204 9.33 14.79 8.63
N ARG A 205 8.59 14.87 9.73
CA ARG A 205 9.11 15.28 11.05
C ARG A 205 10.17 14.35 11.64
N GLN A 206 10.30 13.14 11.11
CA GLN A 206 11.28 12.15 11.54
C GLN A 206 12.54 12.11 10.66
N LEU A 207 12.61 12.95 9.60
CA LEU A 207 13.73 13.02 8.67
C LEU A 207 14.66 14.20 9.00
#